data_42990d54551d55c2fc497c29a64729b2
#
_entry.id   42990d54551d55c2fc497c29a64729b2
#
_cell.length_a   1.000
_cell.length_b   1.000
_cell.length_c   1.000
_cell.angle_alpha   90.00
_cell.angle_beta   90.00
_cell.angle_gamma   90.00
#
_symmetry.space_group_name_H-M   'P 1'
#
loop_
_entity.id
_entity.type
_entity.pdbx_description
1 polymer ?
#
loop_
_entity_poly.entity_id
_entity_poly.type
_entity_poly.pdbx_seq_one_letter_code
_entity_poly.pdbx_strand_id
1 'polypeptide(L)'
;METLVRKPDEIERLYLDFDGFFASVEQQARPALRGRPVGVVPFPNAQNTCVIACSREAKLRGVKNVMRVEEALTLCPDLVLVAQSPDLYRRAHNALISEIAMVIPIDAVKSIDEMTCRVEGPDRLAPQALGERIKQRLADNIGPFITCSIGYAANRQLAKMACKAGKPNGNMVWHPRDMPGPLLKLPLEAIPGVGTRMERKLMRNGITSIGALLASQPKHMRKLWGNVTGERLWYALHGYDIQTPVSHRHMFGHGRVLPPDYRSLDHAFSASRLLLTKAARRLRREQWNAGRLSLYLSLRKGSWHRSAWLPIVQDDPAILSALSDIWAEARTELPPREQVMQLHVTLYDLTPSSERQLDIFTNDEAVRLRAEAATRAIDTLNRRYGRTLVSVGPWSPPPGGYAGGKISYTRVPTAEDFW
;
A
#
# COMPACT_ATOMS: atom_id res chain seq x y z
N MET A 1 22.56 10.65 16.99
CA MET A 1 22.40 9.19 17.11
C MET A 1 23.07 8.57 15.90
N GLU A 2 24.27 8.04 16.09
CA GLU A 2 24.96 7.28 15.05
C GLU A 2 24.13 6.04 14.72
N THR A 3 23.64 5.97 13.51
CA THR A 3 23.02 4.76 12.95
C THR A 3 24.15 3.73 12.85
N LEU A 4 24.10 2.67 13.63
CA LEU A 4 25.03 1.55 13.53
C LEU A 4 24.94 1.00 12.09
N VAL A 5 25.92 1.37 11.27
CA VAL A 5 26.03 0.94 9.88
C VAL A 5 26.88 -0.31 9.87
N ARG A 6 26.27 -1.50 9.78
CA ARG A 6 26.94 -2.79 9.71
C ARG A 6 26.94 -3.29 8.27
N LYS A 7 28.03 -3.90 7.85
CA LYS A 7 28.13 -4.57 6.54
C LYS A 7 28.23 -6.09 6.79
N PRO A 8 27.12 -6.82 6.61
CA PRO A 8 27.14 -8.28 6.72
C PRO A 8 28.00 -8.92 5.63
N ASP A 9 28.74 -9.95 5.99
CA ASP A 9 29.53 -10.80 5.10
C ASP A 9 28.84 -12.11 4.70
N GLU A 10 27.66 -12.36 5.32
CA GLU A 10 26.78 -13.50 5.07
C GLU A 10 25.41 -13.07 4.59
N ILE A 11 24.59 -14.04 4.19
CA ILE A 11 23.16 -13.86 3.89
C ILE A 11 22.41 -13.70 5.21
N GLU A 12 21.73 -12.56 5.38
CA GLU A 12 20.96 -12.29 6.60
C GLU A 12 19.50 -11.93 6.33
N ARG A 13 19.13 -11.69 5.08
CA ARG A 13 17.79 -11.25 4.73
C ARG A 13 17.19 -12.09 3.62
N LEU A 14 15.96 -12.47 3.84
CA LEU A 14 15.04 -12.99 2.84
C LEU A 14 14.01 -11.91 2.51
N TYR A 15 13.71 -11.73 1.23
CA TYR A 15 12.59 -10.93 0.74
C TYR A 15 11.69 -11.83 -0.10
N LEU A 16 10.41 -11.86 0.22
CA LEU A 16 9.38 -12.62 -0.48
C LEU A 16 8.35 -11.67 -1.10
N ASP A 17 7.95 -11.97 -2.33
CA ASP A 17 6.97 -11.20 -3.09
C ASP A 17 6.08 -12.18 -3.89
N PHE A 18 4.78 -12.13 -3.68
CA PHE A 18 3.83 -12.98 -4.39
C PHE A 18 3.66 -12.54 -5.84
N ASP A 19 3.71 -13.49 -6.77
CA ASP A 19 3.69 -13.20 -8.19
C ASP A 19 2.27 -12.88 -8.67
N GLY A 20 2.04 -11.62 -9.12
CA GLY A 20 0.75 -11.19 -9.63
C GLY A 20 -0.39 -11.39 -8.63
N PHE A 21 -0.15 -11.11 -7.36
CA PHE A 21 -0.92 -11.52 -6.18
C PHE A 21 -2.44 -11.51 -6.38
N PHE A 22 -3.04 -10.39 -6.78
CA PHE A 22 -4.50 -10.32 -6.93
C PHE A 22 -5.02 -11.29 -8.00
N ALA A 23 -4.35 -11.37 -9.14
CA ALA A 23 -4.76 -12.27 -10.21
C ALA A 23 -4.54 -13.75 -9.82
N SER A 24 -3.44 -14.07 -9.15
CA SER A 24 -3.16 -15.41 -8.65
C SER A 24 -4.18 -15.86 -7.60
N VAL A 25 -4.61 -14.97 -6.71
CA VAL A 25 -5.67 -15.24 -5.73
C VAL A 25 -7.02 -15.49 -6.42
N GLU A 26 -7.36 -14.72 -7.46
CA GLU A 26 -8.57 -14.96 -8.25
C GLU A 26 -8.52 -16.31 -8.97
N GLN A 27 -7.39 -16.68 -9.57
CA GLN A 27 -7.20 -17.99 -10.21
C GLN A 27 -7.25 -19.15 -9.19
N GLN A 28 -6.67 -18.96 -8.00
CA GLN A 28 -6.75 -19.97 -6.94
C GLN A 28 -8.19 -20.18 -6.47
N ALA A 29 -8.94 -19.10 -6.25
CA ALA A 29 -10.30 -19.13 -5.73
C ALA A 29 -11.35 -19.58 -6.78
N ARG A 30 -11.08 -19.36 -8.08
CA ARG A 30 -12.03 -19.60 -9.17
C ARG A 30 -11.42 -20.52 -10.24
N PRO A 31 -11.72 -21.84 -10.21
CA PRO A 31 -11.16 -22.81 -11.17
C PRO A 31 -11.32 -22.41 -12.64
N ALA A 32 -12.41 -21.74 -13.01
CA ALA A 32 -12.67 -21.28 -14.37
C ALA A 32 -11.68 -20.24 -14.90
N LEU A 33 -10.87 -19.61 -14.03
CA LEU A 33 -9.86 -18.61 -14.39
C LEU A 33 -8.45 -19.22 -14.52
N ARG A 34 -8.27 -20.46 -14.11
CA ARG A 34 -6.96 -21.13 -14.09
C ARG A 34 -6.43 -21.33 -15.50
N GLY A 35 -5.15 -21.06 -15.72
CA GLY A 35 -4.49 -21.16 -17.01
C GLY A 35 -4.93 -20.13 -18.07
N ARG A 36 -5.84 -19.21 -17.73
CA ARG A 36 -6.32 -18.15 -18.62
C ARG A 36 -5.60 -16.83 -18.32
N PRO A 37 -5.43 -15.94 -19.31
CA PRO A 37 -4.97 -14.58 -19.06
C PRO A 37 -6.04 -13.81 -18.27
N VAL A 38 -5.69 -13.38 -17.05
CA VAL A 38 -6.58 -12.65 -16.14
C VAL A 38 -6.02 -11.27 -15.85
N GLY A 39 -6.87 -10.25 -15.97
CA GLY A 39 -6.61 -8.89 -15.57
C GLY A 39 -7.58 -8.44 -14.46
N VAL A 40 -7.05 -8.08 -13.29
CA VAL A 40 -7.87 -7.54 -12.21
C VAL A 40 -8.07 -6.05 -12.41
N VAL A 41 -9.31 -5.57 -12.34
CA VAL A 41 -9.69 -4.17 -12.53
C VAL A 41 -10.37 -3.61 -11.26
N PRO A 42 -10.37 -2.27 -11.05
CA PRO A 42 -10.90 -1.67 -9.83
C PRO A 42 -12.39 -1.94 -9.57
N PHE A 43 -13.20 -2.03 -10.63
CA PHE A 43 -14.65 -2.25 -10.57
C PHE A 43 -15.17 -2.89 -11.87
N PRO A 44 -16.38 -3.47 -11.88
CA PRO A 44 -16.98 -4.07 -13.07
C PRO A 44 -17.13 -3.05 -14.21
N ASN A 45 -17.14 -3.54 -15.46
CA ASN A 45 -17.33 -2.73 -16.67
C ASN A 45 -16.33 -1.56 -16.85
N ALA A 46 -15.11 -1.75 -16.35
CA ALA A 46 -14.08 -0.73 -16.23
C ALA A 46 -13.26 -0.58 -17.54
N GLN A 47 -13.89 -0.21 -18.66
CA GLN A 47 -13.19 0.00 -19.94
C GLN A 47 -12.21 1.20 -19.88
N ASN A 48 -12.55 2.25 -19.16
CA ASN A 48 -11.77 3.49 -19.05
C ASN A 48 -10.84 3.53 -17.82
N THR A 49 -10.35 2.37 -17.36
CA THR A 49 -9.46 2.25 -16.19
C THR A 49 -8.21 1.44 -16.52
N CYS A 50 -7.43 1.07 -15.52
CA CYS A 50 -6.23 0.26 -15.69
C CYS A 50 -6.38 -1.14 -15.08
N VAL A 51 -5.61 -2.08 -15.61
CA VAL A 51 -5.38 -3.41 -15.02
C VAL A 51 -4.49 -3.23 -13.80
N ILE A 52 -5.02 -3.43 -12.59
CA ILE A 52 -4.25 -3.24 -11.33
C ILE A 52 -3.30 -4.39 -11.03
N ALA A 53 -3.63 -5.60 -11.49
CA ALA A 53 -2.76 -6.77 -11.46
C ALA A 53 -3.10 -7.71 -12.60
N CYS A 54 -2.11 -8.41 -13.13
CA CYS A 54 -2.31 -9.38 -14.20
C CYS A 54 -1.64 -10.71 -13.89
N SER A 55 -2.27 -11.80 -14.36
CA SER A 55 -1.77 -13.16 -14.21
C SER A 55 -0.49 -13.39 -15.02
N ARG A 56 0.18 -14.52 -14.77
CA ARG A 56 1.36 -14.93 -15.52
C ARG A 56 1.07 -15.05 -17.02
N GLU A 57 -0.05 -15.66 -17.37
CA GLU A 57 -0.49 -15.84 -18.76
C GLU A 57 -0.69 -14.50 -19.47
N ALA A 58 -1.29 -13.53 -18.80
CA ALA A 58 -1.44 -12.18 -19.33
C ALA A 58 -0.09 -11.45 -19.49
N LYS A 59 0.82 -11.61 -18.53
CA LYS A 59 2.18 -11.04 -18.60
C LYS A 59 2.99 -11.60 -19.78
N LEU A 60 2.88 -12.89 -20.04
CA LEU A 60 3.54 -13.53 -21.20
C LEU A 60 3.06 -12.97 -22.55
N ARG A 61 1.87 -12.37 -22.58
CA ARG A 61 1.31 -11.69 -23.77
C ARG A 61 1.57 -10.18 -23.76
N GLY A 62 2.41 -9.68 -22.87
CA GLY A 62 2.82 -8.28 -22.80
C GLY A 62 1.96 -7.37 -21.92
N VAL A 63 0.89 -7.89 -21.29
CA VAL A 63 0.06 -7.09 -20.36
C VAL A 63 0.87 -6.75 -19.10
N LYS A 64 0.81 -5.49 -18.69
CA LYS A 64 1.54 -4.98 -17.51
C LYS A 64 0.58 -4.42 -16.46
N ASN A 65 1.01 -4.42 -15.20
CA ASN A 65 0.28 -3.73 -14.15
C ASN A 65 0.21 -2.22 -14.47
N VAL A 66 -0.92 -1.61 -14.13
CA VAL A 66 -1.25 -0.19 -14.37
C VAL A 66 -1.41 0.16 -15.86
N MET A 67 -1.37 -0.82 -16.77
CA MET A 67 -1.70 -0.65 -18.18
C MET A 67 -3.19 -0.32 -18.35
N ARG A 68 -3.54 0.53 -19.33
CA ARG A 68 -4.96 0.79 -19.66
C ARG A 68 -5.64 -0.49 -20.13
N VAL A 69 -6.90 -0.67 -19.76
CA VAL A 69 -7.67 -1.86 -20.16
C VAL A 69 -7.78 -1.99 -21.68
N GLU A 70 -8.00 -0.89 -22.39
CA GLU A 70 -8.05 -0.85 -23.86
C GLU A 70 -6.74 -1.36 -24.49
N GLU A 71 -5.59 -0.88 -24.01
CA GLU A 71 -4.27 -1.32 -24.45
C GLU A 71 -4.03 -2.80 -24.11
N ALA A 72 -4.43 -3.23 -22.90
CA ALA A 72 -4.30 -4.63 -22.47
C ALA A 72 -5.13 -5.59 -23.34
N LEU A 73 -6.34 -5.20 -23.74
CA LEU A 73 -7.20 -5.98 -24.63
C LEU A 73 -6.67 -6.01 -26.07
N THR A 74 -6.00 -4.96 -26.52
CA THR A 74 -5.30 -4.96 -27.83
C THR A 74 -4.17 -5.97 -27.85
N LEU A 75 -3.37 -6.08 -26.76
CA LEU A 75 -2.28 -7.04 -26.65
C LEU A 75 -2.76 -8.47 -26.37
N CYS A 76 -3.88 -8.62 -25.67
CA CYS A 76 -4.43 -9.89 -25.25
C CYS A 76 -5.97 -9.87 -25.39
N PRO A 77 -6.51 -10.13 -26.61
CA PRO A 77 -7.95 -10.02 -26.86
C PRO A 77 -8.82 -10.97 -26.04
N ASP A 78 -8.28 -12.09 -25.59
CA ASP A 78 -8.94 -13.07 -24.71
C ASP A 78 -8.69 -12.84 -23.21
N LEU A 79 -8.18 -11.66 -22.84
CA LEU A 79 -7.96 -11.26 -21.44
C LEU A 79 -9.27 -11.24 -20.65
N VAL A 80 -9.35 -12.06 -19.62
CA VAL A 80 -10.51 -12.09 -18.73
C VAL A 80 -10.38 -10.98 -17.69
N LEU A 81 -11.23 -9.98 -17.78
CA LEU A 81 -11.29 -8.89 -16.81
C LEU A 81 -12.13 -9.30 -15.60
N VAL A 82 -11.55 -9.18 -14.39
CA VAL A 82 -12.19 -9.52 -13.13
C VAL A 82 -12.16 -8.30 -12.20
N ALA A 83 -13.31 -7.92 -11.67
CA ALA A 83 -13.35 -6.89 -10.65
C ALA A 83 -12.63 -7.34 -9.37
N GLN A 84 -11.86 -6.46 -8.75
CA GLN A 84 -11.12 -6.77 -7.54
C GLN A 84 -12.02 -7.26 -6.40
N SER A 85 -11.51 -8.21 -5.62
CA SER A 85 -12.16 -8.80 -4.43
C SER A 85 -11.31 -8.54 -3.18
N PRO A 86 -11.32 -7.30 -2.62
CA PRO A 86 -10.35 -6.90 -1.59
C PRO A 86 -10.38 -7.73 -0.31
N ASP A 87 -11.56 -8.18 0.14
CA ASP A 87 -11.65 -9.05 1.32
C ASP A 87 -11.08 -10.45 1.05
N LEU A 88 -11.26 -10.98 -0.16
CA LEU A 88 -10.64 -12.22 -0.59
C LEU A 88 -9.11 -12.10 -0.52
N TYR A 89 -8.55 -10.98 -1.00
CA TYR A 89 -7.10 -10.76 -0.98
C TYR A 89 -6.55 -10.64 0.44
N ARG A 90 -7.29 -9.97 1.35
CA ARG A 90 -6.94 -9.91 2.77
C ARG A 90 -6.94 -11.28 3.43
N ARG A 91 -7.97 -12.10 3.17
CA ARG A 91 -8.07 -13.46 3.71
C ARG A 91 -6.94 -14.35 3.18
N ALA A 92 -6.68 -14.29 1.89
CA ALA A 92 -5.56 -14.99 1.26
C ALA A 92 -4.22 -14.56 1.88
N HIS A 93 -3.98 -13.26 2.02
CA HIS A 93 -2.79 -12.72 2.68
C HIS A 93 -2.60 -13.30 4.08
N ASN A 94 -3.64 -13.27 4.92
CA ASN A 94 -3.55 -13.78 6.29
C ASN A 94 -3.23 -15.29 6.33
N ALA A 95 -3.85 -16.08 5.46
CA ALA A 95 -3.57 -17.51 5.35
C ALA A 95 -2.12 -17.77 4.90
N LEU A 96 -1.65 -17.05 3.89
CA LEU A 96 -0.27 -17.16 3.38
C LEU A 96 0.77 -16.78 4.44
N ILE A 97 0.53 -15.69 5.19
CA ILE A 97 1.38 -15.27 6.30
C ILE A 97 1.46 -16.35 7.38
N SER A 98 0.32 -16.95 7.74
CA SER A 98 0.29 -18.03 8.74
C SER A 98 1.12 -19.23 8.31
N GLU A 99 1.04 -19.63 7.04
CA GLU A 99 1.83 -20.77 6.53
C GLU A 99 3.33 -20.45 6.46
N ILE A 100 3.71 -19.24 6.05
CA ILE A 100 5.12 -18.83 6.02
C ILE A 100 5.70 -18.76 7.43
N ALA A 101 4.94 -18.24 8.40
CA ALA A 101 5.38 -18.14 9.79
C ALA A 101 5.67 -19.49 10.45
N MET A 102 5.09 -20.59 9.93
CA MET A 102 5.41 -21.95 10.37
C MET A 102 6.77 -22.46 9.86
N VAL A 103 7.37 -21.79 8.88
CA VAL A 103 8.68 -22.15 8.30
C VAL A 103 9.77 -21.21 8.79
N ILE A 104 9.49 -19.90 8.80
CA ILE A 104 10.43 -18.85 9.20
C ILE A 104 9.68 -17.66 9.84
N PRO A 105 10.20 -17.10 10.96
CA PRO A 105 9.62 -15.90 11.56
C PRO A 105 9.63 -14.70 10.58
N ILE A 106 8.49 -14.00 10.49
CA ILE A 106 8.36 -12.83 9.64
C ILE A 106 8.85 -11.60 10.39
N ASP A 107 9.90 -10.96 9.89
CA ASP A 107 10.47 -9.73 10.48
C ASP A 107 9.55 -8.51 10.22
N ALA A 108 9.08 -8.35 8.99
CA ALA A 108 8.12 -7.29 8.66
C ALA A 108 7.30 -7.57 7.40
N VAL A 109 6.00 -7.31 7.48
CA VAL A 109 5.10 -7.23 6.33
C VAL A 109 5.22 -5.84 5.70
N LYS A 110 5.55 -5.78 4.40
CA LYS A 110 5.78 -4.52 3.67
C LYS A 110 4.56 -4.06 2.89
N SER A 111 3.80 -5.00 2.33
CA SER A 111 2.54 -4.78 1.65
C SER A 111 1.66 -6.04 1.77
N ILE A 112 0.54 -6.06 1.07
CA ILE A 112 -0.34 -7.23 1.03
C ILE A 112 0.32 -8.44 0.33
N ASP A 113 1.38 -8.21 -0.45
CA ASP A 113 2.07 -9.20 -1.28
C ASP A 113 3.58 -9.28 -1.02
N GLU A 114 4.12 -8.46 -0.13
CA GLU A 114 5.56 -8.39 0.15
C GLU A 114 5.87 -8.52 1.64
N MET A 115 6.90 -9.29 1.99
CA MET A 115 7.40 -9.42 3.35
C MET A 115 8.90 -9.68 3.39
N THR A 116 9.50 -9.51 4.55
CA THR A 116 10.91 -9.78 4.80
C THR A 116 11.08 -10.60 6.08
N CYS A 117 12.07 -11.49 6.04
CA CYS A 117 12.46 -12.33 7.17
C CYS A 117 13.95 -12.19 7.42
N ARG A 118 14.40 -12.46 8.65
CA ARG A 118 15.79 -12.68 8.96
C ARG A 118 16.13 -14.14 8.70
N VAL A 119 17.27 -14.36 8.07
CA VAL A 119 17.79 -15.71 7.84
C VAL A 119 18.88 -15.98 8.88
N GLU A 120 18.71 -17.03 9.67
CA GLU A 120 19.60 -17.33 10.78
C GLU A 120 20.00 -18.83 10.76
N GLY A 121 21.08 -19.15 11.46
CA GLY A 121 21.51 -20.54 11.63
C GLY A 121 21.77 -21.30 10.33
N PRO A 122 21.34 -22.58 10.24
CA PRO A 122 21.60 -23.43 9.08
C PRO A 122 20.99 -22.92 7.78
N ASP A 123 19.92 -22.13 7.83
CA ASP A 123 19.23 -21.58 6.65
C ASP A 123 20.10 -20.60 5.87
N ARG A 124 21.13 -19.99 6.51
CA ARG A 124 22.12 -19.15 5.82
C ARG A 124 23.00 -19.95 4.85
N LEU A 125 23.27 -21.21 5.19
CA LEU A 125 24.11 -22.11 4.38
C LEU A 125 23.32 -22.73 3.20
N ALA A 126 22.00 -22.88 3.36
CA ALA A 126 21.13 -23.50 2.35
C ALA A 126 19.86 -22.64 2.07
N PRO A 127 20.01 -21.37 1.65
CA PRO A 127 18.88 -20.47 1.48
C PRO A 127 17.87 -20.94 0.41
N GLN A 128 18.34 -21.63 -0.65
CA GLN A 128 17.43 -22.19 -1.64
C GLN A 128 16.54 -23.28 -1.05
N ALA A 129 17.06 -24.14 -0.18
CA ALA A 129 16.28 -25.18 0.49
C ALA A 129 15.18 -24.58 1.38
N LEU A 130 15.47 -23.48 2.08
CA LEU A 130 14.48 -22.72 2.82
C LEU A 130 13.36 -22.22 1.90
N GLY A 131 13.70 -21.65 0.74
CA GLY A 131 12.73 -21.16 -0.22
C GLY A 131 11.85 -22.28 -0.78
N GLU A 132 12.40 -23.44 -1.08
CA GLU A 132 11.62 -24.59 -1.54
C GLU A 132 10.66 -25.08 -0.44
N ARG A 133 11.09 -25.13 0.83
CA ARG A 133 10.20 -25.48 1.95
C ARG A 133 9.01 -24.50 2.05
N ILE A 134 9.26 -23.20 1.91
CA ILE A 134 8.19 -22.18 1.91
C ILE A 134 7.23 -22.42 0.74
N LYS A 135 7.74 -22.56 -0.48
CA LYS A 135 6.91 -22.76 -1.69
C LYS A 135 6.09 -24.03 -1.64
N GLN A 136 6.71 -25.13 -1.22
CA GLN A 136 6.02 -26.42 -1.09
C GLN A 136 4.87 -26.32 -0.07
N ARG A 137 5.13 -25.73 1.10
CA ARG A 137 4.12 -25.54 2.13
C ARG A 137 2.94 -24.69 1.64
N LEU A 138 3.22 -23.62 0.90
CA LEU A 138 2.17 -22.77 0.29
C LEU A 138 1.35 -23.56 -0.76
N ALA A 139 2.01 -24.35 -1.60
CA ALA A 139 1.35 -25.17 -2.61
C ALA A 139 0.45 -26.25 -1.98
N ASP A 140 0.90 -26.90 -0.91
CA ASP A 140 0.17 -27.97 -0.24
C ASP A 140 -1.04 -27.46 0.55
N ASN A 141 -0.90 -26.33 1.28
CA ASN A 141 -1.91 -25.85 2.22
C ASN A 141 -2.84 -24.77 1.65
N ILE A 142 -2.38 -24.00 0.66
CA ILE A 142 -3.18 -22.93 0.04
C ILE A 142 -3.54 -23.29 -1.41
N GLY A 143 -2.56 -23.82 -2.16
CA GLY A 143 -2.74 -24.30 -3.52
C GLY A 143 -1.73 -23.74 -4.52
N PRO A 144 -1.57 -24.38 -5.69
CA PRO A 144 -0.45 -24.18 -6.58
C PRO A 144 -0.55 -22.92 -7.46
N PHE A 145 -1.69 -22.22 -7.48
CA PHE A 145 -1.86 -21.05 -8.33
C PHE A 145 -1.34 -19.74 -7.71
N ILE A 146 -1.03 -19.73 -6.40
CA ILE A 146 -0.37 -18.61 -5.73
C ILE A 146 1.11 -18.94 -5.59
N THR A 147 1.93 -18.40 -6.49
CA THR A 147 3.39 -18.53 -6.44
C THR A 147 4.04 -17.31 -5.83
N CYS A 148 5.25 -17.49 -5.30
CA CYS A 148 6.06 -16.39 -4.79
C CYS A 148 7.49 -16.48 -5.31
N SER A 149 8.09 -15.30 -5.49
CA SER A 149 9.52 -15.17 -5.76
C SER A 149 10.24 -14.78 -4.46
N ILE A 150 11.40 -15.37 -4.23
CA ILE A 150 12.19 -15.20 -3.02
C ILE A 150 13.59 -14.74 -3.40
N GLY A 151 14.10 -13.74 -2.70
CA GLY A 151 15.45 -13.24 -2.87
C GLY A 151 16.19 -13.21 -1.54
N TYR A 152 17.47 -13.59 -1.56
CA TYR A 152 18.34 -13.62 -0.39
C TYR A 152 19.55 -12.75 -0.62
N ALA A 153 19.95 -11.98 0.39
CA ALA A 153 21.15 -11.15 0.35
C ALA A 153 21.60 -10.72 1.77
N ALA A 154 22.69 -9.96 1.84
CA ALA A 154 23.20 -9.36 3.07
C ALA A 154 22.19 -8.43 3.75
N ASN A 155 21.40 -7.68 2.98
CA ASN A 155 20.44 -6.73 3.50
C ASN A 155 19.12 -6.78 2.72
N ARG A 156 18.10 -6.11 3.27
CA ARG A 156 16.74 -6.09 2.71
C ARG A 156 16.67 -5.49 1.30
N GLN A 157 17.45 -4.44 1.00
CA GLN A 157 17.43 -3.78 -0.31
C GLN A 157 17.92 -4.72 -1.41
N LEU A 158 19.06 -5.37 -1.18
CA LEU A 158 19.63 -6.36 -2.10
C LEU A 158 18.75 -7.60 -2.21
N ALA A 159 18.18 -8.09 -1.10
CA ALA A 159 17.26 -9.22 -1.12
C ALA A 159 15.99 -8.91 -1.94
N LYS A 160 15.43 -7.70 -1.85
CA LYS A 160 14.33 -7.25 -2.72
C LYS A 160 14.73 -7.22 -4.20
N MET A 161 15.91 -6.76 -4.52
CA MET A 161 16.41 -6.75 -5.90
C MET A 161 16.67 -8.16 -6.44
N ALA A 162 17.24 -9.04 -5.63
CA ALA A 162 17.41 -10.46 -5.97
C ALA A 162 16.05 -11.14 -6.23
N CYS A 163 15.06 -10.90 -5.34
CA CYS A 163 13.70 -11.39 -5.52
C CYS A 163 13.09 -10.92 -6.85
N LYS A 164 13.20 -9.63 -7.17
CA LYS A 164 12.69 -9.05 -8.42
C LYS A 164 13.40 -9.63 -9.66
N ALA A 165 14.71 -9.84 -9.58
CA ALA A 165 15.49 -10.41 -10.67
C ALA A 165 15.15 -11.90 -10.94
N GLY A 166 14.70 -12.63 -9.91
CA GLY A 166 14.31 -14.02 -10.02
C GLY A 166 12.86 -14.27 -10.47
N LYS A 167 12.03 -13.23 -10.62
CA LYS A 167 10.61 -13.39 -11.00
C LYS A 167 10.42 -14.01 -12.40
N PRO A 168 9.37 -14.84 -12.63
CA PRO A 168 8.39 -15.34 -11.66
C PRO A 168 8.82 -16.65 -10.98
N ASN A 169 8.27 -16.92 -9.81
CA ASN A 169 8.47 -18.15 -9.01
C ASN A 169 9.95 -18.47 -8.75
N GLY A 170 10.80 -17.42 -8.70
CA GLY A 170 12.23 -17.56 -8.53
C GLY A 170 12.65 -17.81 -7.09
N ASN A 171 13.89 -18.28 -6.93
CA ASN A 171 14.54 -18.52 -5.64
C ASN A 171 16.01 -18.09 -5.76
N MET A 172 16.25 -16.77 -5.67
CA MET A 172 17.47 -16.12 -6.09
C MET A 172 18.37 -15.74 -4.91
N VAL A 173 19.62 -16.15 -4.95
CA VAL A 173 20.59 -15.86 -3.91
C VAL A 173 21.68 -14.93 -4.45
N TRP A 174 21.91 -13.82 -3.76
CA TRP A 174 23.02 -12.92 -3.99
C TRP A 174 23.95 -12.94 -2.77
N HIS A 175 25.02 -13.73 -2.86
CA HIS A 175 26.01 -13.78 -1.80
C HIS A 175 26.78 -12.45 -1.69
N PRO A 176 27.10 -11.98 -0.47
CA PRO A 176 27.90 -10.77 -0.28
C PRO A 176 29.20 -10.76 -1.05
N ARG A 177 29.90 -11.92 -1.13
CA ARG A 177 31.16 -12.11 -1.86
C ARG A 177 31.06 -11.89 -3.38
N ASP A 178 29.88 -12.08 -3.95
CA ASP A 178 29.63 -11.95 -5.40
C ASP A 178 29.25 -10.52 -5.79
N MET A 179 29.02 -9.66 -4.77
CA MET A 179 28.63 -8.28 -5.00
C MET A 179 29.82 -7.40 -5.40
N PRO A 180 29.65 -6.42 -6.29
CA PRO A 180 28.39 -5.96 -6.90
C PRO A 180 28.01 -6.65 -8.23
N GLY A 181 28.66 -7.76 -8.60
CA GLY A 181 28.49 -8.41 -9.91
C GLY A 181 27.05 -8.52 -10.41
N PRO A 182 26.10 -9.08 -9.63
CA PRO A 182 24.70 -9.17 -10.03
C PRO A 182 24.04 -7.81 -10.29
N LEU A 183 24.40 -6.77 -9.52
CA LEU A 183 23.84 -5.42 -9.67
C LEU A 183 24.25 -4.76 -10.99
N LEU A 184 25.49 -4.98 -11.42
CA LEU A 184 26.05 -4.32 -12.62
C LEU A 184 25.34 -4.74 -13.90
N LYS A 185 24.61 -5.86 -13.88
CA LYS A 185 23.82 -6.39 -15.01
C LYS A 185 22.43 -5.76 -15.12
N LEU A 186 22.02 -4.96 -14.14
CA LEU A 186 20.67 -4.42 -14.05
C LEU A 186 20.62 -2.95 -14.50
N PRO A 187 19.50 -2.50 -15.10
CA PRO A 187 19.26 -1.10 -15.38
C PRO A 187 18.97 -0.32 -14.08
N LEU A 188 19.11 1.02 -14.12
CA LEU A 188 18.86 1.90 -12.96
C LEU A 188 17.44 1.76 -12.41
N GLU A 189 16.45 1.60 -13.25
CA GLU A 189 15.02 1.42 -12.90
C GLU A 189 14.74 0.09 -12.16
N ALA A 190 15.67 -0.85 -12.18
CA ALA A 190 15.57 -2.07 -11.38
C ALA A 190 15.69 -1.80 -9.88
N ILE A 191 16.35 -0.69 -9.50
CA ILE A 191 16.54 -0.28 -8.11
C ILE A 191 15.18 0.17 -7.54
N PRO A 192 14.66 -0.46 -6.48
CA PRO A 192 13.47 0.01 -5.77
C PRO A 192 13.61 1.47 -5.31
N GLY A 193 12.67 2.31 -5.71
CA GLY A 193 12.70 3.76 -5.47
C GLY A 193 13.28 4.60 -6.61
N VAL A 194 13.83 3.98 -7.66
CA VAL A 194 14.24 4.67 -8.89
C VAL A 194 13.15 4.45 -9.95
N GLY A 195 12.24 5.41 -10.06
CA GLY A 195 11.26 5.47 -11.16
C GLY A 195 11.75 6.40 -12.26
N THR A 196 10.99 6.52 -13.37
CA THR A 196 11.35 7.27 -14.58
C THR A 196 11.81 8.72 -14.32
N ARG A 197 11.24 9.40 -13.30
CA ARG A 197 11.67 10.77 -12.95
C ARG A 197 13.06 10.79 -12.29
N MET A 198 13.32 9.85 -11.38
CA MET A 198 14.61 9.74 -10.70
C MET A 198 15.69 9.25 -11.67
N GLU A 199 15.39 8.28 -12.50
CA GLU A 199 16.29 7.81 -13.55
C GLU A 199 16.75 8.95 -14.47
N ARG A 200 15.80 9.76 -15.01
CA ARG A 200 16.14 10.95 -15.81
C ARG A 200 16.99 11.95 -15.02
N LYS A 201 16.75 12.12 -13.72
CA LYS A 201 17.55 12.99 -12.87
C LYS A 201 18.98 12.46 -12.70
N LEU A 202 19.14 11.16 -12.50
CA LEU A 202 20.45 10.49 -12.42
C LEU A 202 21.23 10.65 -13.73
N MET A 203 20.60 10.35 -14.87
CA MET A 203 21.21 10.48 -16.20
C MET A 203 21.71 11.91 -16.47
N ARG A 204 20.92 12.94 -16.14
CA ARG A 204 21.31 14.35 -16.27
C ARG A 204 22.51 14.74 -15.40
N ASN A 205 22.82 13.96 -14.35
CA ASN A 205 23.96 14.17 -13.46
C ASN A 205 25.10 13.16 -13.73
N GLY A 206 25.14 12.56 -14.94
CA GLY A 206 26.21 11.67 -15.37
C GLY A 206 26.13 10.24 -14.80
N ILE A 207 25.07 9.89 -14.06
CA ILE A 207 24.88 8.55 -13.49
C ILE A 207 23.98 7.76 -14.46
N THR A 208 24.58 7.04 -15.40
CA THR A 208 23.87 6.31 -16.47
C THR A 208 23.74 4.82 -16.22
N SER A 209 24.40 4.28 -15.18
CA SER A 209 24.38 2.86 -14.82
C SER A 209 24.46 2.66 -13.32
N ILE A 210 24.17 1.44 -12.85
CA ILE A 210 24.37 1.08 -11.44
C ILE A 210 25.84 1.15 -11.07
N GLY A 211 26.75 0.80 -11.98
CA GLY A 211 28.19 0.96 -11.74
C GLY A 211 28.58 2.41 -11.48
N ALA A 212 28.11 3.35 -12.29
CA ALA A 212 28.33 4.78 -12.08
C ALA A 212 27.70 5.29 -10.75
N LEU A 213 26.52 4.74 -10.38
CA LEU A 213 25.89 5.05 -9.10
C LEU A 213 26.73 4.57 -7.92
N LEU A 214 27.22 3.34 -7.98
CA LEU A 214 28.09 2.78 -6.94
C LEU A 214 29.42 3.54 -6.82
N ALA A 215 30.00 4.01 -7.92
CA ALA A 215 31.21 4.83 -7.94
C ALA A 215 31.00 6.25 -7.41
N SER A 216 29.74 6.69 -7.24
CA SER A 216 29.42 8.03 -6.71
C SER A 216 29.65 8.11 -5.20
N GLN A 217 29.53 9.31 -4.64
CA GLN A 217 29.65 9.55 -3.19
C GLN A 217 28.27 9.56 -2.50
N PRO A 218 28.17 9.03 -1.27
CA PRO A 218 26.89 8.99 -0.54
C PRO A 218 26.28 10.40 -0.33
N LYS A 219 27.11 11.42 -0.10
CA LYS A 219 26.66 12.82 0.01
C LYS A 219 26.10 13.36 -1.30
N HIS A 220 26.65 12.95 -2.45
CA HIS A 220 26.12 13.28 -3.77
C HIS A 220 24.73 12.67 -3.97
N MET A 221 24.56 11.39 -3.59
CA MET A 221 23.25 10.72 -3.65
C MET A 221 22.22 11.41 -2.73
N ARG A 222 22.61 11.84 -1.53
CA ARG A 222 21.75 12.64 -0.66
C ARG A 222 21.28 13.93 -1.35
N LYS A 223 22.17 14.66 -2.04
CA LYS A 223 21.83 15.87 -2.79
C LYS A 223 20.86 15.57 -3.94
N LEU A 224 21.07 14.48 -4.68
CA LEU A 224 20.20 14.07 -5.78
C LEU A 224 18.79 13.68 -5.30
N TRP A 225 18.68 12.99 -4.17
CA TRP A 225 17.36 12.67 -3.59
C TRP A 225 16.71 13.84 -2.86
N GLY A 226 17.49 14.84 -2.46
CA GLY A 226 17.03 15.95 -1.63
C GLY A 226 16.84 15.60 -0.15
N ASN A 227 17.22 14.37 0.25
CA ASN A 227 17.08 13.87 1.63
C ASN A 227 18.03 12.69 1.91
N VAL A 228 18.02 12.22 3.16
CA VAL A 228 18.87 11.12 3.63
C VAL A 228 18.60 9.76 2.95
N THR A 229 17.48 9.59 2.26
CA THR A 229 17.12 8.34 1.57
C THR A 229 18.12 8.01 0.47
N GLY A 230 18.62 9.01 -0.26
CA GLY A 230 19.66 8.79 -1.29
C GLY A 230 20.96 8.24 -0.72
N GLU A 231 21.42 8.80 0.40
CA GLU A 231 22.59 8.33 1.11
C GLU A 231 22.42 6.91 1.65
N ARG A 232 21.28 6.62 2.29
CA ARG A 232 20.91 5.29 2.78
C ARG A 232 20.84 4.25 1.65
N LEU A 233 20.29 4.64 0.49
CA LEU A 233 20.26 3.79 -0.69
C LEU A 233 21.67 3.43 -1.16
N TRP A 234 22.57 4.41 -1.20
CA TRP A 234 23.97 4.19 -1.58
C TRP A 234 24.63 3.13 -0.68
N TYR A 235 24.52 3.29 0.65
CA TYR A 235 25.06 2.32 1.60
C TYR A 235 24.42 0.94 1.44
N ALA A 236 23.08 0.89 1.27
CA ALA A 236 22.38 -0.39 1.09
C ALA A 236 22.82 -1.14 -0.16
N LEU A 237 23.07 -0.44 -1.27
CA LEU A 237 23.59 -1.05 -2.51
C LEU A 237 25.05 -1.54 -2.35
N HIS A 238 25.82 -0.96 -1.43
CA HIS A 238 27.17 -1.41 -1.07
C HIS A 238 27.18 -2.58 -0.05
N GLY A 239 26.00 -3.11 0.29
CA GLY A 239 25.87 -4.27 1.17
C GLY A 239 25.65 -3.94 2.65
N TYR A 240 25.63 -2.67 3.03
CA TYR A 240 25.38 -2.28 4.42
C TYR A 240 23.93 -2.52 4.84
N ASP A 241 23.73 -3.08 6.03
CA ASP A 241 22.40 -3.21 6.64
C ASP A 241 22.03 -1.90 7.37
N ILE A 242 21.30 -1.05 6.68
CA ILE A 242 20.88 0.26 7.19
C ILE A 242 19.60 0.11 7.98
N GLN A 243 19.68 0.31 9.27
CA GLN A 243 18.50 0.39 10.10
C GLN A 243 17.74 1.69 9.81
N THR A 244 16.52 1.54 9.35
CA THR A 244 15.62 2.69 9.18
C THR A 244 14.98 2.99 10.53
N PRO A 245 15.07 4.21 11.06
CA PRO A 245 14.40 4.55 12.30
C PRO A 245 12.90 4.30 12.15
N VAL A 246 12.27 3.90 13.24
CA VAL A 246 10.82 3.75 13.30
C VAL A 246 10.20 5.09 12.92
N SER A 247 9.40 5.10 11.88
CA SER A 247 8.66 6.31 11.49
C SER A 247 7.46 6.45 12.39
N HIS A 248 7.32 7.61 13.03
CA HIS A 248 6.09 7.96 13.73
C HIS A 248 4.97 8.17 12.69
N ARG A 249 3.78 7.80 13.07
CA ARG A 249 2.61 8.05 12.24
C ARG A 249 2.27 9.55 12.30
N HIS A 250 2.08 10.16 11.14
CA HIS A 250 1.78 11.58 11.02
C HIS A 250 0.36 11.85 10.51
N MET A 251 -0.34 10.80 10.01
CA MET A 251 -1.67 10.97 9.44
C MET A 251 -2.47 9.67 9.38
N PHE A 252 -3.78 9.80 9.36
CA PHE A 252 -4.74 8.75 9.02
C PHE A 252 -5.55 9.20 7.82
N GLY A 253 -5.36 8.56 6.68
CA GLY A 253 -6.04 8.93 5.45
C GLY A 253 -6.66 7.73 4.73
N HIS A 254 -7.68 8.02 3.93
CA HIS A 254 -8.25 7.12 2.95
C HIS A 254 -8.42 7.82 1.61
N GLY A 255 -8.11 7.11 0.52
CA GLY A 255 -8.39 7.60 -0.82
C GLY A 255 -8.96 6.51 -1.70
N ARG A 256 -9.80 6.90 -2.67
CA ARG A 256 -10.42 6.00 -3.65
C ARG A 256 -10.58 6.68 -5.00
N VAL A 257 -10.40 5.87 -6.06
CA VAL A 257 -10.87 6.19 -7.40
C VAL A 257 -12.36 5.87 -7.44
N LEU A 258 -13.18 6.82 -7.87
CA LEU A 258 -14.63 6.66 -7.89
C LEU A 258 -15.09 6.03 -9.21
N PRO A 259 -15.99 5.02 -9.15
CA PRO A 259 -16.64 4.50 -10.32
C PRO A 259 -17.53 5.59 -10.96
N PRO A 260 -17.89 5.48 -12.25
CA PRO A 260 -18.63 6.52 -12.97
C PRO A 260 -19.87 7.03 -12.23
N ASP A 261 -20.66 6.13 -11.66
CA ASP A 261 -21.92 6.45 -10.96
C ASP A 261 -21.72 7.21 -9.64
N TYR A 262 -20.48 7.26 -9.11
CA TYR A 262 -20.14 7.93 -7.85
C TYR A 262 -19.36 9.24 -8.04
N ARG A 263 -19.28 9.77 -9.26
CA ARG A 263 -18.46 10.94 -9.58
C ARG A 263 -19.15 12.28 -9.41
N SER A 264 -20.48 12.31 -9.25
CA SER A 264 -21.19 13.56 -8.94
C SER A 264 -20.74 14.10 -7.57
N LEU A 265 -20.86 15.41 -7.36
CA LEU A 265 -20.45 16.05 -6.10
C LEU A 265 -21.18 15.43 -4.89
N ASP A 266 -22.46 15.07 -5.01
CA ASP A 266 -23.23 14.48 -3.92
C ASP A 266 -22.83 13.05 -3.59
N HIS A 267 -22.58 12.24 -4.61
CA HIS A 267 -22.07 10.89 -4.41
C HIS A 267 -20.64 10.89 -3.87
N ALA A 268 -19.79 11.81 -4.36
CA ALA A 268 -18.43 11.99 -3.86
C ALA A 268 -18.42 12.47 -2.40
N PHE A 269 -19.35 13.35 -2.01
CA PHE A 269 -19.57 13.74 -0.61
C PHE A 269 -19.90 12.51 0.26
N SER A 270 -20.90 11.72 -0.17
CA SER A 270 -21.28 10.49 0.55
C SER A 270 -20.11 9.51 0.68
N ALA A 271 -19.34 9.33 -0.39
CA ALA A 271 -18.13 8.51 -0.37
C ALA A 271 -17.05 9.08 0.59
N SER A 272 -16.86 10.41 0.61
CA SER A 272 -15.89 11.04 1.50
C SER A 272 -16.24 10.86 2.98
N ARG A 273 -17.52 10.96 3.35
CA ARG A 273 -18.04 10.66 4.70
C ARG A 273 -17.66 9.24 5.14
N LEU A 274 -17.96 8.25 4.29
CA LEU A 274 -17.63 6.86 4.57
C LEU A 274 -16.12 6.65 4.76
N LEU A 275 -15.28 7.21 3.86
CA LEU A 275 -13.84 7.06 3.95
C LEU A 275 -13.27 7.77 5.17
N LEU A 276 -13.83 8.92 5.54
CA LEU A 276 -13.41 9.67 6.72
C LEU A 276 -13.76 8.94 8.02
N THR A 277 -14.97 8.37 8.14
CA THR A 277 -15.36 7.54 9.29
C THR A 277 -14.41 6.33 9.44
N LYS A 278 -14.02 5.68 8.34
CA LYS A 278 -13.01 4.62 8.37
C LYS A 278 -11.63 5.10 8.82
N ALA A 279 -11.22 6.30 8.42
CA ALA A 279 -9.97 6.91 8.89
C ALA A 279 -10.04 7.23 10.39
N ALA A 280 -11.16 7.79 10.86
CA ALA A 280 -11.41 8.14 12.27
C ALA A 280 -11.46 6.89 13.18
N ARG A 281 -12.06 5.79 12.76
CA ARG A 281 -12.00 4.51 13.50
C ARG A 281 -10.57 4.04 13.73
N ARG A 282 -9.71 4.15 12.71
CA ARG A 282 -8.29 3.79 12.86
C ARG A 282 -7.55 4.73 13.77
N LEU A 283 -7.82 6.03 13.66
CA LEU A 283 -7.28 7.06 14.55
C LEU A 283 -7.57 6.68 16.01
N ARG A 284 -8.83 6.42 16.35
CA ARG A 284 -9.28 6.03 17.71
C ARG A 284 -8.66 4.72 18.18
N ARG A 285 -8.62 3.70 17.32
CA ARG A 285 -8.03 2.39 17.64
C ARG A 285 -6.56 2.51 18.03
N GLU A 286 -5.85 3.43 17.41
CA GLU A 286 -4.43 3.68 17.67
C GLU A 286 -4.21 4.81 18.70
N GLN A 287 -5.29 5.24 19.40
CA GLN A 287 -5.27 6.22 20.49
C GLN A 287 -4.69 7.58 20.10
N TRP A 288 -5.15 8.12 18.98
CA TRP A 288 -4.80 9.45 18.50
C TRP A 288 -6.01 10.38 18.40
N ASN A 289 -5.76 11.69 18.51
CA ASN A 289 -6.68 12.76 18.13
C ASN A 289 -6.11 13.50 16.91
N ALA A 290 -6.98 14.15 16.15
CA ALA A 290 -6.57 14.95 14.99
C ALA A 290 -6.85 16.44 15.22
N GLY A 291 -5.87 17.29 14.90
CA GLY A 291 -5.99 18.75 14.91
C GLY A 291 -6.38 19.33 13.54
N ARG A 292 -6.34 18.51 12.47
CA ARG A 292 -6.69 18.97 11.12
C ARG A 292 -7.33 17.87 10.28
N LEU A 293 -8.24 18.30 9.39
CA LEU A 293 -8.81 17.52 8.32
C LEU A 293 -8.44 18.12 6.96
N SER A 294 -8.07 17.28 5.99
CA SER A 294 -7.87 17.68 4.60
C SER A 294 -8.75 16.84 3.68
N LEU A 295 -9.37 17.50 2.70
CA LEU A 295 -10.06 16.90 1.56
C LEU A 295 -9.33 17.27 0.28
N TYR A 296 -8.97 16.26 -0.53
CA TYR A 296 -8.42 16.42 -1.86
C TYR A 296 -9.34 15.73 -2.87
N LEU A 297 -9.69 16.45 -3.94
CA LEU A 297 -10.49 15.98 -5.05
C LEU A 297 -9.69 16.06 -6.34
N SER A 298 -9.48 14.92 -7.00
CA SER A 298 -9.00 14.90 -8.39
C SER A 298 -10.21 15.01 -9.30
N LEU A 299 -10.22 16.01 -10.14
CA LEU A 299 -11.32 16.33 -11.05
C LEU A 299 -10.99 15.80 -12.46
N ARG A 300 -11.94 15.90 -13.38
CA ARG A 300 -11.70 15.56 -14.78
C ARG A 300 -10.58 16.40 -15.38
N LYS A 301 -10.50 17.69 -14.99
CA LYS A 301 -9.39 18.59 -15.32
C LYS A 301 -8.91 19.27 -14.03
N GLY A 302 -7.67 18.97 -13.62
CA GLY A 302 -7.09 19.56 -12.42
C GLY A 302 -7.48 18.89 -11.11
N SER A 303 -7.41 19.64 -10.02
CA SER A 303 -7.70 19.17 -8.67
C SER A 303 -8.17 20.33 -7.79
N TRP A 304 -8.89 19.99 -6.74
CA TRP A 304 -9.32 20.92 -5.71
C TRP A 304 -8.93 20.35 -4.33
N HIS A 305 -8.54 21.21 -3.40
CA HIS A 305 -8.25 20.78 -2.04
C HIS A 305 -8.53 21.86 -1.02
N ARG A 306 -8.92 21.45 0.19
CA ARG A 306 -9.11 22.29 1.38
C ARG A 306 -8.72 21.55 2.64
N SER A 307 -8.39 22.35 3.66
CA SER A 307 -8.11 21.83 4.99
C SER A 307 -8.86 22.66 6.04
N ALA A 308 -9.40 21.99 7.04
CA ALA A 308 -10.04 22.62 8.18
C ALA A 308 -9.29 22.30 9.48
N TRP A 309 -9.34 23.22 10.43
CA TRP A 309 -8.92 22.99 11.80
C TRP A 309 -9.94 22.12 12.54
N LEU A 310 -9.44 21.27 13.43
CA LEU A 310 -10.23 20.48 14.34
C LEU A 310 -9.78 20.80 15.76
N PRO A 311 -10.69 20.84 16.73
CA PRO A 311 -10.33 21.13 18.13
C PRO A 311 -9.71 19.92 18.83
N ILE A 312 -8.72 19.27 18.25
CA ILE A 312 -8.01 18.07 18.73
C ILE A 312 -9.00 16.97 19.14
N VAL A 313 -9.71 16.39 18.16
CA VAL A 313 -10.82 15.48 18.35
C VAL A 313 -10.59 14.11 17.72
N GLN A 314 -11.40 13.13 18.16
CA GLN A 314 -11.44 11.79 17.57
C GLN A 314 -12.88 11.31 17.27
N ASP A 315 -13.91 12.08 17.70
CA ASP A 315 -15.32 11.72 17.53
C ASP A 315 -15.83 12.00 16.12
N ASP A 316 -16.74 11.15 15.64
CA ASP A 316 -17.31 11.27 14.30
C ASP A 316 -18.15 12.54 14.09
N PRO A 317 -18.97 13.03 15.06
CA PRO A 317 -19.72 14.26 14.90
C PRO A 317 -18.86 15.47 14.54
N ALA A 318 -17.81 15.74 15.29
CA ALA A 318 -16.93 16.90 15.06
C ALA A 318 -16.19 16.78 13.70
N ILE A 319 -15.64 15.59 13.40
CA ILE A 319 -14.91 15.32 12.16
C ILE A 319 -15.82 15.43 10.93
N LEU A 320 -17.05 14.93 11.03
CA LEU A 320 -18.02 14.98 9.92
C LEU A 320 -18.62 16.37 9.73
N SER A 321 -18.76 17.18 10.79
CA SER A 321 -19.15 18.59 10.69
C SER A 321 -18.11 19.38 9.89
N ALA A 322 -16.82 19.27 10.26
CA ALA A 322 -15.74 19.93 9.52
C ALA A 322 -15.67 19.49 8.04
N LEU A 323 -15.96 18.21 7.75
CA LEU A 323 -16.07 17.74 6.36
C LEU A 323 -17.23 18.42 5.62
N SER A 324 -18.36 18.60 6.28
CA SER A 324 -19.53 19.24 5.67
C SER A 324 -19.24 20.70 5.33
N ASP A 325 -18.51 21.42 6.18
CA ASP A 325 -18.09 22.80 5.94
C ASP A 325 -17.15 22.88 4.72
N ILE A 326 -16.14 22.00 4.64
CA ILE A 326 -15.24 21.90 3.47
C ILE A 326 -16.05 21.62 2.19
N TRP A 327 -17.08 20.76 2.24
CA TRP A 327 -17.90 20.46 1.08
C TRP A 327 -18.85 21.59 0.71
N ALA A 328 -19.28 22.42 1.66
CA ALA A 328 -20.04 23.64 1.35
C ALA A 328 -19.18 24.59 0.50
N GLU A 329 -17.92 24.80 0.85
CA GLU A 329 -16.96 25.55 0.02
C GLU A 329 -16.78 24.91 -1.37
N ALA A 330 -16.56 23.59 -1.42
CA ALA A 330 -16.40 22.89 -2.69
C ALA A 330 -17.58 23.08 -3.64
N ARG A 331 -18.82 23.07 -3.10
CA ARG A 331 -20.04 23.29 -3.91
C ARG A 331 -20.18 24.72 -4.43
N THR A 332 -19.60 25.70 -3.75
CA THR A 332 -19.61 27.10 -4.24
C THR A 332 -18.52 27.35 -5.28
N GLU A 333 -17.35 26.68 -5.14
CA GLU A 333 -16.20 26.91 -6.01
C GLU A 333 -16.18 26.02 -7.25
N LEU A 334 -16.78 24.83 -7.18
CA LEU A 334 -16.78 23.88 -8.29
C LEU A 334 -18.07 23.98 -9.12
N PRO A 335 -17.98 23.77 -10.46
CA PRO A 335 -19.16 23.70 -11.30
C PRO A 335 -20.16 22.60 -10.83
N PRO A 336 -21.47 22.80 -10.86
CA PRO A 336 -22.45 21.84 -10.37
C PRO A 336 -22.40 20.46 -11.06
N ARG A 337 -21.90 20.40 -12.29
CA ARG A 337 -21.75 19.16 -13.08
C ARG A 337 -20.33 18.63 -13.09
N GLU A 338 -19.44 19.13 -12.21
CA GLU A 338 -18.07 18.62 -12.10
C GLU A 338 -18.06 17.15 -11.66
N GLN A 339 -17.09 16.42 -12.18
CA GLN A 339 -16.89 15.00 -11.88
C GLN A 339 -15.65 14.77 -11.04
N VAL A 340 -15.84 14.21 -9.87
CA VAL A 340 -14.75 13.78 -8.99
C VAL A 340 -14.25 12.39 -9.41
N MET A 341 -13.05 12.32 -9.96
CA MET A 341 -12.44 11.07 -10.41
C MET A 341 -11.86 10.26 -9.25
N GLN A 342 -11.27 10.96 -8.30
CA GLN A 342 -10.65 10.38 -7.10
C GLN A 342 -10.78 11.36 -5.94
N LEU A 343 -10.93 10.84 -4.75
CA LEU A 343 -10.92 11.64 -3.53
C LEU A 343 -10.01 11.05 -2.47
N HIS A 344 -9.47 11.94 -1.62
CA HIS A 344 -8.70 11.59 -0.44
C HIS A 344 -9.17 12.43 0.74
N VAL A 345 -9.40 11.77 1.86
CA VAL A 345 -9.61 12.40 3.17
C VAL A 345 -8.44 12.06 4.08
N THR A 346 -7.94 13.03 4.82
CA THR A 346 -6.77 12.84 5.68
C THR A 346 -6.95 13.59 6.99
N LEU A 347 -6.84 12.86 8.10
CA LEU A 347 -6.71 13.39 9.44
C LEU A 347 -5.23 13.50 9.78
N TYR A 348 -4.75 14.65 10.18
CA TYR A 348 -3.35 14.91 10.49
C TYR A 348 -3.21 15.93 11.62
N ASP A 349 -1.97 16.35 11.94
CA ASP A 349 -1.69 17.12 13.14
C ASP A 349 -2.13 16.32 14.38
N LEU A 350 -1.44 15.17 14.54
CA LEU A 350 -1.88 14.14 15.47
C LEU A 350 -1.32 14.38 16.88
N THR A 351 -2.19 14.25 17.87
CA THR A 351 -1.85 14.27 19.29
C THR A 351 -2.23 12.94 19.94
N PRO A 352 -1.36 12.26 20.71
CA PRO A 352 -1.74 11.07 21.46
C PRO A 352 -2.93 11.38 22.38
N SER A 353 -3.85 10.43 22.52
CA SER A 353 -5.04 10.63 23.38
C SER A 353 -4.68 10.88 24.86
N SER A 354 -3.51 10.39 25.30
CA SER A 354 -2.97 10.62 26.63
C SER A 354 -2.39 12.03 26.84
N GLU A 355 -2.10 12.76 25.77
CA GLU A 355 -1.45 14.09 25.79
C GLU A 355 -2.39 15.20 25.34
N ARG A 356 -3.69 14.91 25.20
CA ARG A 356 -4.67 15.89 24.76
C ARG A 356 -4.79 17.01 25.79
N GLN A 357 -4.48 18.23 25.37
CA GLN A 357 -4.72 19.43 26.13
C GLN A 357 -6.13 19.95 25.84
N LEU A 358 -6.89 20.22 26.90
CA LEU A 358 -8.21 20.82 26.78
C LEU A 358 -8.06 22.32 26.48
N ASP A 359 -8.94 22.85 25.64
CA ASP A 359 -9.01 24.30 25.40
C ASP A 359 -9.75 24.96 26.56
N ILE A 360 -9.04 25.78 27.31
CA ILE A 360 -9.59 26.50 28.46
C ILE A 360 -10.57 27.64 28.08
N PHE A 361 -10.58 28.03 26.81
CA PHE A 361 -11.45 29.10 26.29
C PHE A 361 -12.78 28.59 25.74
N THR A 362 -12.90 27.27 25.48
CA THR A 362 -14.14 26.67 25.00
C THR A 362 -14.73 25.77 26.09
N ASN A 363 -15.92 26.11 26.58
CA ASN A 363 -16.63 25.31 27.59
C ASN A 363 -17.48 24.21 26.97
N ASP A 364 -16.91 23.41 26.07
CA ASP A 364 -17.58 22.35 25.31
C ASP A 364 -17.17 20.92 25.74
N GLU A 365 -16.37 20.78 26.78
CA GLU A 365 -15.82 19.50 27.24
C GLU A 365 -16.89 18.43 27.49
N ALA A 366 -17.98 18.79 28.18
CA ALA A 366 -19.07 17.85 28.46
C ALA A 366 -19.76 17.35 27.18
N VAL A 367 -19.91 18.20 26.17
CA VAL A 367 -20.48 17.85 24.87
C VAL A 367 -19.53 16.90 24.14
N ARG A 368 -18.24 17.18 24.14
CA ARG A 368 -17.20 16.35 23.51
C ARG A 368 -17.10 14.98 24.17
N LEU A 369 -17.06 14.90 25.48
CA LEU A 369 -17.02 13.62 26.20
C LEU A 369 -18.23 12.73 25.87
N ARG A 370 -19.42 13.33 25.74
CA ARG A 370 -20.63 12.61 25.29
C ARG A 370 -20.51 12.12 23.86
N ALA A 371 -20.02 12.96 22.93
CA ALA A 371 -19.80 12.60 21.53
C ALA A 371 -18.78 11.48 21.37
N GLU A 372 -17.68 11.54 22.12
CA GLU A 372 -16.66 10.48 22.16
C GLU A 372 -17.20 9.18 22.74
N ALA A 373 -18.00 9.26 23.83
CA ALA A 373 -18.65 8.07 24.42
C ALA A 373 -19.61 7.41 23.44
N ALA A 374 -20.45 8.21 22.77
CA ALA A 374 -21.37 7.73 21.73
C ALA A 374 -20.62 7.08 20.55
N THR A 375 -19.55 7.73 20.08
CA THR A 375 -18.71 7.21 19.00
C THR A 375 -18.04 5.89 19.38
N ARG A 376 -17.52 5.75 20.61
CA ARG A 376 -16.96 4.49 21.12
C ARG A 376 -18.01 3.38 21.20
N ALA A 377 -19.23 3.69 21.62
CA ALA A 377 -20.33 2.73 21.66
C ALA A 377 -20.70 2.25 20.25
N ILE A 378 -20.77 3.17 19.27
CA ILE A 378 -21.00 2.85 17.85
C ILE A 378 -19.88 1.92 17.32
N ASP A 379 -18.62 2.26 17.56
CA ASP A 379 -17.48 1.44 17.13
C ASP A 379 -17.54 0.03 17.74
N THR A 380 -17.91 -0.08 19.02
CA THR A 380 -18.04 -1.36 19.73
C THR A 380 -19.14 -2.23 19.15
N LEU A 381 -20.32 -1.64 18.88
CA LEU A 381 -21.43 -2.35 18.23
C LEU A 381 -21.05 -2.82 16.83
N ASN A 382 -20.54 -1.94 15.99
CA ASN A 382 -20.16 -2.26 14.62
C ASN A 382 -19.07 -3.35 14.56
N ARG A 383 -18.08 -3.31 15.47
CA ARG A 383 -17.06 -4.35 15.58
C ARG A 383 -17.63 -5.69 16.03
N ARG A 384 -18.52 -5.70 17.01
CA ARG A 384 -19.17 -6.92 17.50
C ARG A 384 -19.90 -7.67 16.40
N TYR A 385 -20.56 -6.95 15.50
CA TYR A 385 -21.36 -7.54 14.42
C TYR A 385 -20.60 -7.63 13.09
N GLY A 386 -19.35 -7.15 12.99
CA GLY A 386 -18.53 -7.19 11.78
C GLY A 386 -19.12 -6.44 10.59
N ARG A 387 -19.98 -5.43 10.85
CA ARG A 387 -20.61 -4.60 9.82
C ARG A 387 -21.05 -3.25 10.40
N THR A 388 -21.25 -2.24 9.55
CA THR A 388 -21.83 -0.97 9.98
C THR A 388 -23.31 -1.13 10.25
N LEU A 389 -23.70 -1.20 11.51
CA LEU A 389 -25.09 -1.21 11.97
C LEU A 389 -25.57 0.19 12.32
N VAL A 390 -24.69 1.00 12.91
CA VAL A 390 -24.97 2.35 13.37
C VAL A 390 -23.92 3.29 12.78
N SER A 391 -24.36 4.43 12.28
CA SER A 391 -23.50 5.50 11.76
C SER A 391 -24.01 6.86 12.20
N VAL A 392 -23.13 7.86 12.21
CA VAL A 392 -23.52 9.26 12.45
C VAL A 392 -24.01 9.88 11.15
N GLY A 393 -25.27 10.31 11.12
CA GLY A 393 -25.92 10.94 9.97
C GLY A 393 -26.26 9.97 8.83
N PRO A 394 -26.64 10.49 7.65
CA PRO A 394 -27.06 9.68 6.53
C PRO A 394 -25.97 8.72 6.09
N TRP A 395 -26.30 7.45 5.95
CA TRP A 395 -25.40 6.42 5.47
C TRP A 395 -26.12 5.54 4.45
N SER A 396 -25.49 5.38 3.30
CA SER A 396 -25.90 4.41 2.29
C SER A 396 -24.71 3.53 1.98
N PRO A 397 -24.83 2.20 2.11
CA PRO A 397 -23.76 1.31 1.72
C PRO A 397 -23.50 1.49 0.22
N PRO A 398 -22.25 1.75 -0.20
CA PRO A 398 -21.95 1.77 -1.62
C PRO A 398 -22.14 0.36 -2.20
N PRO A 399 -22.46 0.23 -3.50
CA PRO A 399 -22.54 -1.08 -4.16
C PRO A 399 -21.28 -1.90 -3.94
N GLY A 400 -21.43 -3.16 -3.51
CA GLY A 400 -20.31 -4.03 -3.17
C GLY A 400 -19.63 -3.76 -1.81
N GLY A 401 -20.24 -2.91 -0.95
CA GLY A 401 -19.82 -2.72 0.44
C GLY A 401 -18.66 -1.75 0.65
N TYR A 402 -18.12 -1.11 -0.39
CA TYR A 402 -17.09 -0.08 -0.26
C TYR A 402 -17.09 0.95 -1.40
N ALA A 403 -16.66 2.17 -1.09
CA ALA A 403 -16.68 3.29 -2.03
C ALA A 403 -15.46 3.26 -2.96
N GLY A 404 -15.57 2.65 -4.11
CA GLY A 404 -14.59 2.72 -5.20
C GLY A 404 -13.36 1.81 -5.05
N GLY A 405 -12.52 1.79 -6.09
CA GLY A 405 -11.36 0.93 -6.22
C GLY A 405 -10.10 1.46 -5.56
N LYS A 406 -9.34 0.57 -4.94
CA LYS A 406 -7.96 0.82 -4.50
C LYS A 406 -7.00 0.14 -5.45
N ILE A 407 -6.04 0.89 -6.01
CA ILE A 407 -5.09 0.37 -7.00
C ILE A 407 -3.95 -0.40 -6.34
N SER A 408 -3.54 -0.01 -5.14
CA SER A 408 -2.44 -0.66 -4.41
C SER A 408 -2.72 -0.75 -2.91
N TYR A 409 -2.17 -1.75 -2.27
CA TYR A 409 -2.28 -1.98 -0.84
C TYR A 409 -0.91 -1.81 -0.17
N THR A 410 -0.49 -0.57 0.01
CA THR A 410 0.71 -0.22 0.79
C THR A 410 0.53 -0.49 2.30
N ARG A 411 -0.69 -0.68 2.73
CA ARG A 411 -1.09 -1.15 4.04
C ARG A 411 -2.01 -2.36 3.87
N VAL A 412 -1.76 -3.43 4.61
CA VAL A 412 -2.69 -4.57 4.65
C VAL A 412 -4.02 -4.11 5.24
N PRO A 413 -5.15 -4.26 4.53
CA PRO A 413 -6.44 -3.89 5.07
C PRO A 413 -6.85 -4.83 6.21
N THR A 414 -7.58 -4.31 7.17
CA THR A 414 -8.25 -5.10 8.22
C THR A 414 -9.68 -5.42 7.81
N ALA A 415 -10.35 -6.33 8.50
CA ALA A 415 -11.76 -6.63 8.26
C ALA A 415 -12.63 -5.36 8.36
N GLU A 416 -12.31 -4.46 9.30
CA GLU A 416 -13.02 -3.19 9.52
C GLU A 416 -12.95 -2.22 8.32
N ASP A 417 -12.01 -2.38 7.41
CA ASP A 417 -11.91 -1.55 6.20
C ASP A 417 -13.01 -1.85 5.18
N PHE A 418 -13.77 -2.95 5.35
CA PHE A 418 -14.79 -3.43 4.40
C PHE A 418 -16.22 -3.15 4.85
N TRP A 419 -16.42 -2.66 6.06
CA TRP A 419 -17.73 -2.34 6.59
C TRP A 419 -17.78 -0.99 7.31
#